data_2656001f8ca370785fba22ed699eb6bd
#
_entry.id   2656001f8ca370785fba22ed699eb6bd
#
_cell.length_a   1.000
_cell.length_b   1.000
_cell.length_c   1.000
_cell.angle_alpha   90.00
_cell.angle_beta   90.00
_cell.angle_gamma   90.00
#
_symmetry.space_group_name_H-M   'P 1'
#
loop_
_entity.id
_entity.type
_entity.pdbx_description
1 polymer ?
#
loop_
_entity_poly.entity_id
_entity_poly.type
_entity_poly.pdbx_seq_one_letter_code
_entity_poly.pdbx_strand_id
1 'polypeptide(L)'
;MNRLARLTARFTRITTTARTMAFTAVLTGCSSTAPLSDVPDLPPKAQQAQNSAPYHVKRNDLALFALSLLDTPYVRGGRGPATGFDCSGLVSHVYKQAAGLPVKGTSADLGQTSRPIDRAHLQPGDLVFFNTLGPRHSHVGIYVGDGRFVHASNPRTGVRMDQLTNRYYAQRFEGAATLLD
;
A
#
# COMPACT_ATOMS: atom_id res chain seq x y z
N MET A 1 -5.83 -23.20 53.10
CA MET A 1 -4.74 -22.56 53.92
C MET A 1 -3.81 -21.83 52.97
N ASN A 2 -4.11 -20.59 52.79
CA ASN A 2 -3.31 -19.37 52.91
C ASN A 2 -1.86 -19.38 52.40
N ARG A 3 -1.58 -18.56 51.40
CA ARG A 3 -0.61 -17.43 51.52
C ARG A 3 -0.74 -16.49 50.34
N LEU A 4 -1.29 -15.30 50.61
CA LEU A 4 -1.20 -14.09 49.85
C LEU A 4 0.25 -13.52 49.98
N ALA A 5 0.93 -13.29 48.85
CA ALA A 5 2.15 -12.49 48.82
C ALA A 5 1.87 -11.14 48.13
N ARG A 6 1.80 -10.08 48.93
CA ARG A 6 1.70 -8.68 48.48
C ARG A 6 3.07 -8.21 48.01
N LEU A 7 3.26 -7.86 46.77
CA LEU A 7 4.41 -7.07 46.31
C LEU A 7 4.01 -5.60 46.30
N THR A 8 4.63 -4.83 47.19
CA THR A 8 4.58 -3.37 47.25
C THR A 8 5.61 -2.78 46.26
N ALA A 9 5.15 -2.12 45.22
CA ALA A 9 6.00 -1.36 44.31
C ALA A 9 6.40 -0.04 44.97
N ARG A 10 7.72 0.16 45.16
CA ARG A 10 8.31 1.43 45.62
C ARG A 10 8.42 2.39 44.40
N PHE A 11 7.66 3.46 44.44
CA PHE A 11 7.84 4.60 43.52
C PHE A 11 9.06 5.43 43.96
N THR A 12 10.09 5.42 43.13
CA THR A 12 11.24 6.34 43.27
C THR A 12 10.95 7.64 42.53
N ARG A 13 10.77 8.72 43.25
CA ARG A 13 10.61 10.06 42.66
C ARG A 13 12.00 10.56 42.21
N ILE A 14 12.16 10.79 40.91
CA ILE A 14 13.33 11.48 40.35
C ILE A 14 12.97 12.96 40.26
N THR A 15 13.63 13.77 41.11
CA THR A 15 13.56 15.23 41.06
C THR A 15 14.57 15.76 40.05
N THR A 16 14.05 16.29 38.92
CA THR A 16 14.87 16.95 37.90
C THR A 16 14.99 18.43 38.23
N THR A 17 16.19 18.84 38.62
CA THR A 17 16.56 20.25 38.80
C THR A 17 16.76 20.90 37.44
N ALA A 18 15.90 21.86 37.09
CA ALA A 18 16.05 22.72 35.94
C ALA A 18 17.16 23.74 36.15
N ARG A 19 18.18 23.70 35.31
CA ARG A 19 19.28 24.67 35.27
C ARG A 19 19.03 25.59 34.06
N THR A 20 18.54 26.80 34.36
CA THR A 20 18.30 27.86 33.37
C THR A 20 19.65 28.46 32.95
N MET A 21 20.07 28.27 31.72
CA MET A 21 21.15 29.03 31.09
C MET A 21 20.54 30.06 30.13
N ALA A 22 20.67 31.32 30.49
CA ALA A 22 20.39 32.45 29.63
C ALA A 22 21.48 32.58 28.56
N PHE A 23 21.14 32.41 27.30
CA PHE A 23 22.03 32.70 26.17
C PHE A 23 21.55 34.00 25.52
N THR A 24 22.28 35.07 25.71
CA THR A 24 22.15 36.34 24.98
C THR A 24 22.76 36.15 23.60
N ALA A 25 21.94 36.02 22.56
CA ALA A 25 22.39 36.02 21.17
C ALA A 25 22.31 37.43 20.58
N VAL A 26 23.48 37.96 20.24
CA VAL A 26 23.65 39.21 19.49
C VAL A 26 23.29 38.93 18.01
N LEU A 27 22.23 39.55 17.52
CA LEU A 27 21.81 39.51 16.11
C LEU A 27 22.58 40.58 15.33
N THR A 28 23.66 40.22 14.64
CA THR A 28 24.23 41.00 13.55
C THR A 28 23.58 40.55 12.26
N GLY A 29 22.72 41.39 11.72
CA GLY A 29 22.07 41.18 10.42
C GLY A 29 23.05 41.38 9.25
N CYS A 30 23.12 40.38 8.36
CA CYS A 30 23.56 40.58 6.96
C CYS A 30 22.42 40.13 6.06
N SER A 31 21.65 41.11 5.58
CA SER A 31 20.68 40.93 4.49
C SER A 31 21.48 40.79 3.18
N SER A 32 21.65 39.54 2.73
CA SER A 32 22.06 39.26 1.34
C SER A 32 20.86 38.71 0.60
N THR A 33 20.07 39.58 -0.03
CA THR A 33 19.10 39.22 -1.07
C THR A 33 19.89 38.90 -2.35
N ALA A 34 20.20 37.63 -2.56
CA ALA A 34 20.64 37.14 -3.87
C ALA A 34 19.38 36.96 -4.76
N PRO A 35 19.42 37.44 -6.04
CA PRO A 35 18.31 37.18 -6.94
C PRO A 35 18.26 35.70 -7.31
N LEU A 36 17.10 35.07 -7.08
CA LEU A 36 16.75 33.73 -7.53
C LEU A 36 16.49 33.78 -9.06
N SER A 37 17.54 33.75 -9.85
CA SER A 37 17.45 33.74 -11.31
C SER A 37 18.61 32.95 -11.91
N ASP A 38 18.71 31.65 -11.56
CA ASP A 38 19.44 30.68 -12.37
C ASP A 38 19.00 29.27 -11.91
N VAL A 39 17.75 28.91 -12.24
CA VAL A 39 17.37 27.52 -12.29
C VAL A 39 17.79 27.02 -13.67
N PRO A 40 18.78 26.12 -13.79
CA PRO A 40 19.16 25.58 -15.09
C PRO A 40 17.95 24.98 -15.79
N ASP A 41 17.71 25.34 -17.03
CA ASP A 41 16.65 24.81 -17.87
C ASP A 41 16.89 23.27 -18.02
N LEU A 42 16.12 22.47 -17.33
CA LEU A 42 16.27 21.01 -17.35
C LEU A 42 15.89 20.49 -18.74
N PRO A 43 16.63 19.53 -19.29
CA PRO A 43 16.33 18.98 -20.60
C PRO A 43 14.90 18.42 -20.66
N PRO A 44 14.22 18.45 -21.83
CA PRO A 44 12.80 18.06 -21.99
C PRO A 44 12.42 16.70 -21.40
N LYS A 45 13.38 15.76 -21.34
CA LYS A 45 13.23 14.43 -20.77
C LYS A 45 13.07 14.43 -19.24
N ALA A 46 13.64 15.44 -18.56
CA ALA A 46 13.51 15.60 -17.11
C ALA A 46 12.16 16.28 -16.75
N GLN A 47 11.64 17.14 -17.60
CA GLN A 47 10.32 17.77 -17.43
C GLN A 47 9.17 16.76 -17.61
N GLN A 48 9.32 15.79 -18.53
CA GLN A 48 8.35 14.70 -18.70
C GLN A 48 8.30 13.77 -17.48
N ALA A 49 9.43 13.53 -16.81
CA ALA A 49 9.48 12.74 -15.58
C ALA A 49 8.76 13.44 -14.41
N GLN A 50 8.79 14.77 -14.34
CA GLN A 50 8.10 15.55 -13.31
C GLN A 50 6.58 15.59 -13.52
N ASN A 51 6.09 15.58 -14.77
CA ASN A 51 4.66 15.54 -15.08
C ASN A 51 4.03 14.16 -14.86
N SER A 52 4.83 13.09 -14.83
CA SER A 52 4.38 11.74 -14.49
C SER A 52 4.40 11.42 -12.98
N ALA A 53 5.03 12.27 -12.16
CA ALA A 53 5.20 12.06 -10.73
C ALA A 53 3.89 11.79 -9.96
N PRO A 54 2.77 12.53 -10.15
CA PRO A 54 1.53 12.28 -9.42
C PRO A 54 0.93 10.91 -9.70
N TYR A 55 1.14 10.37 -10.91
CA TYR A 55 0.60 9.08 -11.33
C TYR A 55 1.41 7.91 -10.73
N HIS A 56 2.74 8.01 -10.73
CA HIS A 56 3.61 7.01 -10.11
C HIS A 56 3.45 6.96 -8.59
N VAL A 57 3.21 8.10 -7.95
CA VAL A 57 2.91 8.16 -6.51
C VAL A 57 1.67 7.33 -6.20
N LYS A 58 0.56 7.51 -6.90
CA LYS A 58 -0.67 6.72 -6.69
C LYS A 58 -0.46 5.21 -6.84
N ARG A 59 0.35 4.75 -7.80
CA ARG A 59 0.63 3.32 -8.02
C ARG A 59 1.39 2.70 -6.86
N ASN A 60 2.42 3.40 -6.39
CA ASN A 60 3.21 2.96 -5.25
C ASN A 60 2.38 2.97 -3.96
N ASP A 61 1.53 3.98 -3.77
CA ASP A 61 0.65 4.06 -2.61
C ASP A 61 -0.33 2.88 -2.55
N LEU A 62 -0.90 2.47 -3.70
CA LEU A 62 -1.74 1.27 -3.80
C LEU A 62 -0.98 0.02 -3.37
N ALA A 63 0.23 -0.17 -3.88
CA ALA A 63 1.06 -1.32 -3.54
C ALA A 63 1.46 -1.34 -2.06
N LEU A 64 1.92 -0.22 -1.52
CA LEU A 64 2.31 -0.08 -0.11
C LEU A 64 1.12 -0.28 0.81
N PHE A 65 -0.04 0.28 0.45
CA PHE A 65 -1.26 0.09 1.25
C PHE A 65 -1.74 -1.37 1.20
N ALA A 66 -1.67 -2.04 0.04
CA ALA A 66 -1.97 -3.47 -0.05
C ALA A 66 -1.05 -4.31 0.84
N LEU A 67 0.26 -4.00 0.85
CA LEU A 67 1.24 -4.67 1.72
C LEU A 67 0.97 -4.43 3.22
N SER A 68 0.44 -3.28 3.61
CA SER A 68 0.10 -3.00 5.02
C SER A 68 -1.08 -3.82 5.54
N LEU A 69 -1.83 -4.48 4.66
CA LEU A 69 -2.99 -5.32 5.00
C LEU A 69 -2.65 -6.83 5.07
N LEU A 70 -1.37 -7.19 4.93
CA LEU A 70 -0.93 -8.57 5.10
C LEU A 70 -1.40 -9.13 6.46
N ASP A 71 -1.62 -10.45 6.51
CA ASP A 71 -2.08 -11.19 7.68
C ASP A 71 -3.52 -10.87 8.13
N THR A 72 -4.24 -9.96 7.43
CA THR A 72 -5.68 -9.76 7.68
C THR A 72 -6.46 -11.03 7.34
N PRO A 73 -7.41 -11.47 8.19
CA PRO A 73 -8.18 -12.68 7.93
C PRO A 73 -8.95 -12.65 6.60
N TYR A 74 -9.07 -13.81 5.94
CA TYR A 74 -10.00 -13.98 4.83
C TYR A 74 -11.42 -14.20 5.36
N VAL A 75 -12.36 -13.42 4.85
CA VAL A 75 -13.80 -13.63 5.07
C VAL A 75 -14.53 -13.46 3.75
N ARG A 76 -15.34 -14.44 3.36
CA ARG A 76 -16.13 -14.36 2.13
C ARG A 76 -17.09 -13.18 2.20
N GLY A 77 -17.04 -12.29 1.21
CA GLY A 77 -17.80 -11.02 1.20
C GLY A 77 -17.22 -9.94 2.12
N GLY A 78 -16.10 -10.19 2.79
CA GLY A 78 -15.43 -9.24 3.67
C GLY A 78 -14.82 -8.07 2.89
N ARG A 79 -14.91 -6.86 3.44
CA ARG A 79 -14.53 -5.60 2.77
C ARG A 79 -13.76 -4.63 3.67
N GLY A 80 -13.26 -5.07 4.80
CA GLY A 80 -12.56 -4.18 5.74
C GLY A 80 -11.62 -4.92 6.67
N PRO A 81 -10.59 -4.25 7.23
CA PRO A 81 -9.59 -4.88 8.08
C PRO A 81 -10.17 -5.47 9.37
N ALA A 82 -11.22 -4.85 9.92
CA ALA A 82 -11.88 -5.35 11.14
C ALA A 82 -12.76 -6.59 10.89
N THR A 83 -13.26 -6.77 9.67
CA THR A 83 -14.20 -7.85 9.30
C THR A 83 -13.56 -8.91 8.42
N GLY A 84 -12.33 -8.71 7.99
CA GLY A 84 -11.64 -9.53 7.00
C GLY A 84 -11.94 -9.13 5.56
N PHE A 85 -11.26 -9.78 4.62
CA PHE A 85 -11.39 -9.53 3.18
C PHE A 85 -11.67 -10.80 2.39
N ASP A 86 -12.48 -10.70 1.33
CA ASP A 86 -12.32 -11.56 0.16
C ASP A 86 -11.43 -10.88 -0.90
N CYS A 87 -11.14 -11.56 -2.00
CA CYS A 87 -10.21 -11.06 -3.02
C CYS A 87 -10.66 -9.72 -3.63
N SER A 88 -11.92 -9.58 -3.99
CA SER A 88 -12.49 -8.34 -4.56
C SER A 88 -12.72 -7.26 -3.51
N GLY A 89 -13.02 -7.65 -2.28
CA GLY A 89 -13.16 -6.74 -1.14
C GLY A 89 -11.85 -6.07 -0.79
N LEU A 90 -10.73 -6.82 -0.82
CA LEU A 90 -9.39 -6.26 -0.66
C LEU A 90 -9.08 -5.20 -1.74
N VAL A 91 -9.32 -5.53 -3.02
CA VAL A 91 -9.13 -4.58 -4.14
C VAL A 91 -9.96 -3.32 -3.92
N SER A 92 -11.25 -3.47 -3.64
CA SER A 92 -12.16 -2.34 -3.39
C SER A 92 -11.68 -1.43 -2.26
N HIS A 93 -11.19 -2.04 -1.17
CA HIS A 93 -10.71 -1.30 -0.01
C HIS A 93 -9.42 -0.54 -0.34
N VAL A 94 -8.44 -1.21 -0.94
CA VAL A 94 -7.14 -0.62 -1.29
C VAL A 94 -7.31 0.57 -2.24
N TYR A 95 -8.07 0.41 -3.31
CA TYR A 95 -8.27 1.49 -4.28
C TYR A 95 -9.03 2.68 -3.69
N LYS A 96 -10.04 2.41 -2.85
CA LYS A 96 -10.76 3.47 -2.16
C LYS A 96 -9.87 4.26 -1.20
N GLN A 97 -9.05 3.58 -0.40
CA GLN A 97 -8.26 4.23 0.64
C GLN A 97 -7.00 4.91 0.09
N ALA A 98 -6.25 4.25 -0.80
CA ALA A 98 -4.99 4.76 -1.29
C ALA A 98 -5.12 5.68 -2.52
N ALA A 99 -6.15 5.49 -3.36
CA ALA A 99 -6.32 6.28 -4.58
C ALA A 99 -7.61 7.13 -4.62
N GLY A 100 -8.50 6.99 -3.63
CA GLY A 100 -9.80 7.65 -3.63
C GLY A 100 -10.76 7.11 -4.71
N LEU A 101 -10.47 5.96 -5.32
CA LEU A 101 -11.24 5.36 -6.40
C LEU A 101 -12.25 4.33 -5.84
N PRO A 102 -13.56 4.58 -5.95
CA PRO A 102 -14.59 3.63 -5.50
C PRO A 102 -14.72 2.47 -6.49
N VAL A 103 -14.05 1.37 -6.21
CA VAL A 103 -14.10 0.13 -6.99
C VAL A 103 -15.15 -0.80 -6.40
N LYS A 104 -16.05 -1.33 -7.24
CA LYS A 104 -17.16 -2.21 -6.84
C LYS A 104 -17.22 -3.44 -7.75
N GLY A 105 -17.84 -4.51 -7.23
CA GLY A 105 -18.10 -5.74 -7.97
C GLY A 105 -17.31 -6.93 -7.46
N THR A 106 -17.52 -8.07 -8.09
CA THR A 106 -16.75 -9.31 -7.90
C THR A 106 -15.45 -9.28 -8.70
N SER A 107 -14.58 -10.26 -8.50
CA SER A 107 -13.38 -10.40 -9.33
C SER A 107 -13.68 -10.56 -10.81
N ALA A 108 -14.78 -11.23 -11.17
CA ALA A 108 -15.23 -11.36 -12.55
C ALA A 108 -15.69 -10.02 -13.15
N ASP A 109 -16.44 -9.21 -12.38
CA ASP A 109 -16.87 -7.88 -12.81
C ASP A 109 -15.65 -6.96 -13.04
N LEU A 110 -14.67 -7.01 -12.13
CA LEU A 110 -13.42 -6.27 -12.28
C LEU A 110 -12.66 -6.68 -13.54
N GLY A 111 -12.60 -7.98 -13.84
CA GLY A 111 -11.95 -8.47 -15.06
C GLY A 111 -12.65 -8.04 -16.36
N GLN A 112 -13.94 -7.71 -16.30
CA GLN A 112 -14.70 -7.21 -17.46
C GLN A 112 -14.61 -5.69 -17.62
N THR A 113 -14.52 -4.95 -16.52
CA THR A 113 -14.60 -3.48 -16.52
C THR A 113 -13.25 -2.78 -16.50
N SER A 114 -12.18 -3.49 -16.10
CA SER A 114 -10.81 -2.95 -16.09
C SER A 114 -10.20 -2.98 -17.50
N ARG A 115 -9.31 -2.04 -17.80
CA ARG A 115 -8.58 -1.98 -19.08
C ARG A 115 -7.49 -3.06 -19.10
N PRO A 116 -7.53 -4.03 -20.03
CA PRO A 116 -6.50 -5.07 -20.13
C PRO A 116 -5.11 -4.49 -20.42
N ILE A 117 -4.09 -5.12 -19.84
CA ILE A 117 -2.68 -4.80 -20.09
C ILE A 117 -1.88 -6.09 -20.27
N ASP A 118 -0.78 -6.00 -21.00
CA ASP A 118 0.15 -7.12 -21.13
C ASP A 118 0.89 -7.37 -19.80
N ARG A 119 1.14 -8.63 -19.51
CA ARG A 119 1.91 -9.05 -18.33
C ARG A 119 3.29 -8.38 -18.26
N ALA A 120 3.92 -8.11 -19.40
CA ALA A 120 5.22 -7.44 -19.48
C ALA A 120 5.18 -5.97 -19.05
N HIS A 121 3.99 -5.36 -19.06
CA HIS A 121 3.77 -3.95 -18.70
C HIS A 121 3.13 -3.75 -17.32
N LEU A 122 3.10 -4.81 -16.49
CA LEU A 122 2.60 -4.74 -15.14
C LEU A 122 3.37 -3.71 -14.30
N GLN A 123 2.62 -2.82 -13.66
CA GLN A 123 3.12 -1.82 -12.72
C GLN A 123 2.44 -1.97 -11.36
N PRO A 124 3.10 -1.55 -10.25
CA PRO A 124 2.47 -1.56 -8.93
C PRO A 124 1.07 -0.93 -8.97
N GLY A 125 0.13 -1.56 -8.27
CA GLY A 125 -1.27 -1.16 -8.27
C GLY A 125 -2.14 -1.82 -9.35
N ASP A 126 -1.58 -2.45 -10.38
CA ASP A 126 -2.38 -3.15 -11.38
C ASP A 126 -3.02 -4.43 -10.82
N LEU A 127 -4.09 -4.89 -11.47
CA LEU A 127 -4.80 -6.11 -11.10
C LEU A 127 -4.26 -7.31 -11.86
N VAL A 128 -4.18 -8.44 -11.19
CA VAL A 128 -3.84 -9.75 -11.77
C VAL A 128 -4.97 -10.74 -11.50
N PHE A 129 -5.40 -11.45 -12.53
CA PHE A 129 -6.57 -12.33 -12.51
C PHE A 129 -6.17 -13.79 -12.68
N PHE A 130 -6.89 -14.64 -11.95
CA PHE A 130 -6.64 -16.08 -11.94
C PHE A 130 -7.94 -16.88 -11.98
N ASN A 131 -7.88 -18.08 -12.54
CA ASN A 131 -8.93 -19.09 -12.41
C ASN A 131 -8.61 -20.05 -11.27
N THR A 132 -9.15 -19.82 -10.09
CA THR A 132 -8.92 -20.66 -8.90
C THR A 132 -10.13 -21.52 -8.53
N LEU A 133 -11.32 -21.20 -9.06
CA LEU A 133 -12.60 -21.84 -8.71
C LEU A 133 -13.37 -22.39 -9.91
N GLY A 134 -12.79 -22.41 -11.13
CA GLY A 134 -13.41 -22.84 -12.36
C GLY A 134 -13.96 -21.71 -13.25
N PRO A 135 -14.80 -20.77 -12.76
CA PRO A 135 -15.20 -19.61 -13.56
C PRO A 135 -14.01 -18.68 -13.87
N ARG A 136 -14.10 -18.04 -15.05
CA ARG A 136 -13.10 -17.04 -15.47
C ARG A 136 -13.02 -15.88 -14.47
N HIS A 137 -11.81 -15.40 -14.23
CA HIS A 137 -11.51 -14.32 -13.28
C HIS A 137 -12.11 -14.57 -11.88
N SER A 138 -12.13 -15.84 -11.44
CA SER A 138 -12.68 -16.20 -10.13
C SER A 138 -11.85 -15.71 -8.95
N HIS A 139 -10.65 -15.18 -9.21
CA HIS A 139 -9.76 -14.61 -8.20
C HIS A 139 -8.97 -13.43 -8.75
N VAL A 140 -8.69 -12.46 -7.87
CA VAL A 140 -7.95 -11.24 -8.20
C VAL A 140 -6.95 -10.91 -7.12
N GLY A 141 -5.81 -10.33 -7.52
CA GLY A 141 -4.82 -9.73 -6.63
C GLY A 141 -4.34 -8.38 -7.15
N ILE A 142 -3.61 -7.65 -6.32
CA ILE A 142 -2.99 -6.37 -6.62
C ILE A 142 -1.50 -6.60 -6.83
N TYR A 143 -0.98 -6.26 -7.99
CA TYR A 143 0.44 -6.36 -8.29
C TYR A 143 1.24 -5.31 -7.49
N VAL A 144 2.35 -5.74 -6.87
CA VAL A 144 3.16 -4.88 -5.99
C VAL A 144 4.61 -4.72 -6.46
N GLY A 145 4.91 -5.19 -7.67
CA GLY A 145 6.26 -5.16 -8.24
C GLY A 145 7.01 -6.50 -8.14
N ASP A 146 8.10 -6.63 -8.86
CA ASP A 146 9.03 -7.77 -8.84
C ASP A 146 8.35 -9.14 -9.03
N GLY A 147 7.32 -9.22 -9.86
CA GLY A 147 6.58 -10.46 -10.08
C GLY A 147 5.70 -10.89 -8.91
N ARG A 148 5.45 -10.02 -7.91
CA ARG A 148 4.69 -10.31 -6.68
C ARG A 148 3.34 -9.62 -6.69
N PHE A 149 2.37 -10.22 -6.02
CA PHE A 149 1.04 -9.67 -5.84
C PHE A 149 0.50 -9.97 -4.45
N VAL A 150 -0.35 -9.07 -3.94
CA VAL A 150 -1.06 -9.21 -2.67
C VAL A 150 -2.51 -9.57 -2.96
N HIS A 151 -3.05 -10.54 -2.25
CA HIS A 151 -4.43 -11.00 -2.41
C HIS A 151 -4.99 -11.60 -1.12
N ALA A 152 -6.31 -11.58 -0.95
CA ALA A 152 -7.00 -12.35 0.08
C ALA A 152 -7.18 -13.78 -0.44
N SER A 153 -6.33 -14.69 0.01
CA SER A 153 -6.15 -16.02 -0.59
C SER A 153 -7.26 -17.01 -0.21
N ASN A 154 -7.31 -17.38 1.05
CA ASN A 154 -8.26 -18.35 1.58
C ASN A 154 -8.36 -18.23 3.12
N PRO A 155 -9.35 -18.91 3.77
CA PRO A 155 -9.56 -18.82 5.22
C PRO A 155 -8.39 -19.25 6.11
N ARG A 156 -7.46 -20.05 5.60
CA ARG A 156 -6.30 -20.51 6.38
C ARG A 156 -5.16 -19.50 6.38
N THR A 157 -5.02 -18.71 5.32
CA THR A 157 -3.84 -17.86 5.10
C THR A 157 -4.16 -16.38 5.08
N GLY A 158 -5.43 -15.99 4.95
CA GLY A 158 -5.83 -14.58 4.91
C GLY A 158 -5.26 -13.81 3.71
N VAL A 159 -4.98 -12.55 3.94
CA VAL A 159 -4.29 -11.67 2.99
C VAL A 159 -2.80 -11.98 3.03
N ARG A 160 -2.23 -12.27 1.85
CA ARG A 160 -0.83 -12.66 1.73
C ARG A 160 -0.23 -12.18 0.43
N MET A 161 1.08 -12.22 0.34
CA MET A 161 1.84 -11.96 -0.89
C MET A 161 2.31 -13.29 -1.50
N ASP A 162 2.10 -13.44 -2.81
CA ASP A 162 2.58 -14.56 -3.60
C ASP A 162 3.32 -14.09 -4.86
N GLN A 163 4.02 -15.00 -5.53
CA GLN A 163 4.72 -14.74 -6.78
C GLN A 163 3.90 -15.22 -7.98
N LEU A 164 3.90 -14.45 -9.07
CA LEU A 164 3.31 -14.84 -10.35
C LEU A 164 3.97 -16.07 -10.98
N THR A 165 5.20 -16.37 -10.58
CA THR A 165 5.97 -17.56 -10.99
C THR A 165 5.69 -18.78 -10.13
N ASN A 166 4.99 -18.63 -8.99
CA ASN A 166 4.53 -19.78 -8.21
C ASN A 166 3.71 -20.71 -9.11
N ARG A 167 4.03 -22.00 -9.13
CA ARG A 167 3.42 -22.99 -10.03
C ARG A 167 1.89 -22.97 -10.01
N TYR A 168 1.29 -22.81 -8.84
CA TYR A 168 -0.17 -22.79 -8.69
C TYR A 168 -0.77 -21.59 -9.43
N TYR A 169 -0.23 -20.38 -9.23
CA TYR A 169 -0.72 -19.15 -9.84
C TYR A 169 -0.30 -19.00 -11.30
N ALA A 170 0.90 -19.44 -11.68
CA ALA A 170 1.35 -19.41 -13.06
C ALA A 170 0.45 -20.22 -13.99
N GLN A 171 -0.03 -21.38 -13.54
CA GLN A 171 -0.94 -22.24 -14.30
C GLN A 171 -2.39 -21.69 -14.37
N ARG A 172 -2.75 -20.75 -13.50
CA ARG A 172 -4.11 -20.20 -13.35
C ARG A 172 -4.21 -18.73 -13.75
N PHE A 173 -3.11 -18.14 -14.17
CA PHE A 173 -3.07 -16.75 -14.60
C PHE A 173 -3.90 -16.58 -15.90
N GLU A 174 -4.87 -15.66 -15.87
CA GLU A 174 -5.77 -15.39 -17.00
C GLU A 174 -5.54 -14.02 -17.63
N GLY A 175 -4.87 -13.11 -16.96
CA GLY A 175 -4.61 -11.79 -17.49
C GLY A 175 -4.27 -10.76 -16.42
N ALA A 176 -3.94 -9.57 -16.89
CA ALA A 176 -3.71 -8.40 -16.07
C ALA A 176 -4.54 -7.22 -16.62
N ALA A 177 -4.90 -6.29 -15.75
CA ALA A 177 -5.60 -5.08 -16.12
C ALA A 177 -5.29 -3.92 -15.17
N THR A 178 -5.59 -2.70 -15.62
CA THR A 178 -5.46 -1.50 -14.79
C THR A 178 -6.81 -0.80 -14.63
N LEU A 179 -7.00 -0.17 -13.47
CA LEU A 179 -8.10 0.76 -13.17
C LEU A 179 -7.59 2.21 -13.13
N LEU A 180 -6.31 2.40 -13.42
CA LEU A 180 -5.67 3.71 -13.45
C LEU A 180 -5.50 4.16 -14.91
N ASP A 181 -5.75 5.42 -15.16
CA ASP A 181 -5.55 6.09 -16.47
C ASP A 181 -4.06 6.34 -16.75
#